data_6b947fe70b6e0b0a567538ba5c946eda
#
_entry.id   6b947fe70b6e0b0a567538ba5c946eda
#
_cell.length_a   1.000
_cell.length_b   1.000
_cell.length_c   1.000
_cell.angle_alpha   90.00
_cell.angle_beta   90.00
_cell.angle_gamma   90.00
#
_symmetry.space_group_name_H-M   'P 1'
#
loop_
_entity.id
_entity.type
_entity.pdbx_description
1 polymer ?
#
loop_
_entity_poly.entity_id
_entity_poly.type
_entity_poly.pdbx_seq_one_letter_code
_entity_poly.pdbx_strand_id
1 'polypeptide(L)'
;MVVPQTQRPALSGTALKRLALCSMLLDHLGASCLEAGVFSRPGPISEPLLTLDLCLRWAGRLAFPLYCFLLVEGFLHTHSPRQYAGRMLAFALVSELPFDLAFFHTLIYRGHQNVYWTLFFGLCALGCLRHCGERSAPGIFSALALAVLAELLRTDYGAIGVLLIVVLYITRASRPLQCLFGAVAVCYELPAPLAFLPVSLYNGQRGRCSRAEQWAFYLFYPAHLALLAAVTNLLL
;
A
#
# COMPACT_ATOMS: atom_id res chain seq x y z
N MET A 1 -33.07 32.65 -2.14
CA MET A 1 -32.81 31.66 -1.09
C MET A 1 -31.61 30.84 -1.51
N VAL A 2 -30.44 31.09 -0.93
CA VAL A 2 -29.22 30.31 -1.19
C VAL A 2 -29.35 29.06 -0.30
N VAL A 3 -29.58 27.91 -0.91
CA VAL A 3 -29.58 26.63 -0.19
C VAL A 3 -28.18 26.44 0.35
N PRO A 4 -27.96 26.23 1.67
CA PRO A 4 -26.66 25.96 2.22
C PRO A 4 -26.17 24.66 1.59
N GLN A 5 -25.05 24.70 0.85
CA GLN A 5 -24.35 23.49 0.45
C GLN A 5 -23.91 22.80 1.74
N THR A 6 -24.57 21.72 2.08
CA THR A 6 -24.11 20.81 3.12
C THR A 6 -22.72 20.36 2.70
N GLN A 7 -21.69 20.88 3.38
CA GLN A 7 -20.33 20.47 3.17
C GLN A 7 -20.27 18.97 3.47
N ARG A 8 -20.18 18.15 2.41
CA ARG A 8 -19.90 16.73 2.58
C ARG A 8 -18.57 16.60 3.33
N PRO A 9 -18.48 15.76 4.37
CA PRO A 9 -17.21 15.55 5.04
C PRO A 9 -16.17 15.11 4.00
N ALA A 10 -15.19 15.97 3.76
CA ALA A 10 -14.19 15.75 2.73
C ALA A 10 -12.88 15.36 3.40
N LEU A 11 -12.29 14.22 3.00
CA LEU A 11 -11.03 13.71 3.51
C LEU A 11 -9.86 14.33 2.74
N SER A 12 -8.84 14.79 3.45
CA SER A 12 -7.57 15.22 2.83
C SER A 12 -6.64 14.02 2.58
N GLY A 13 -5.64 14.19 1.72
CA GLY A 13 -4.60 13.18 1.51
C GLY A 13 -3.86 12.78 2.77
N THR A 14 -3.65 13.71 3.71
CA THR A 14 -3.06 13.40 5.03
C THR A 14 -4.01 12.53 5.88
N ALA A 15 -5.31 12.76 5.83
CA ALA A 15 -6.29 11.91 6.54
C ALA A 15 -6.29 10.49 5.96
N LEU A 16 -6.29 10.33 4.63
CA LEU A 16 -6.18 9.04 3.97
C LEU A 16 -4.86 8.31 4.30
N LYS A 17 -3.75 9.05 4.39
CA LYS A 17 -2.46 8.48 4.82
C LYS A 17 -2.52 7.93 6.23
N ARG A 18 -3.10 8.67 7.18
CA ARG A 18 -3.26 8.21 8.56
C ARG A 18 -4.13 6.96 8.63
N LEU A 19 -5.23 6.93 7.85
CA LEU A 19 -6.09 5.76 7.76
C LEU A 19 -5.32 4.55 7.21
N ALA A 20 -4.59 4.71 6.10
CA ALA A 20 -3.79 3.65 5.50
C ALA A 20 -2.71 3.13 6.47
N LEU A 21 -2.08 4.03 7.23
CA LEU A 21 -1.05 3.70 8.20
C LEU A 21 -1.60 2.90 9.40
N CYS A 22 -2.76 3.31 9.93
CA CYS A 22 -3.44 2.56 10.99
C CYS A 22 -3.87 1.17 10.49
N SER A 23 -4.47 1.10 9.30
CA SER A 23 -4.86 -0.17 8.67
C SER A 23 -3.64 -1.10 8.48
N MET A 24 -2.53 -0.59 7.95
CA MET A 24 -1.30 -1.36 7.76
C MET A 24 -0.73 -1.88 9.09
N LEU A 25 -0.76 -1.08 10.15
CA LEU A 25 -0.30 -1.53 11.47
C LEU A 25 -1.13 -2.70 11.98
N LEU A 26 -2.46 -2.63 11.83
CA LEU A 26 -3.37 -3.71 12.24
C LEU A 26 -3.07 -5.00 11.45
N ASP A 27 -2.86 -4.90 10.12
CA ASP A 27 -2.48 -6.03 9.28
C ASP A 27 -1.20 -6.71 9.77
N HIS A 28 -0.16 -5.90 10.00
CA HIS A 28 1.14 -6.41 10.40
C HIS A 28 1.18 -6.94 11.83
N LEU A 29 0.32 -6.45 12.73
CA LEU A 29 0.14 -7.07 14.05
C LEU A 29 -0.42 -8.48 13.93
N GLY A 30 -1.44 -8.70 13.10
CA GLY A 30 -1.95 -10.05 12.80
C GLY A 30 -0.88 -10.92 12.17
N ALA A 31 -0.32 -10.50 11.04
CA ALA A 31 0.62 -11.31 10.27
C ALA A 31 1.92 -11.62 11.02
N SER A 32 2.50 -10.66 11.75
CA SER A 32 3.78 -10.86 12.45
C SER A 32 3.59 -11.47 13.84
N CYS A 33 2.79 -10.82 14.71
CA CYS A 33 2.70 -11.27 16.10
C CYS A 33 1.84 -12.54 16.27
N LEU A 34 0.72 -12.64 15.54
CA LEU A 34 -0.16 -13.80 15.66
C LEU A 34 0.26 -14.92 14.71
N GLU A 35 0.26 -14.70 13.39
CA GLU A 35 0.54 -15.77 12.42
C GLU A 35 2.00 -16.25 12.52
N ALA A 36 2.98 -15.35 12.35
CA ALA A 36 4.39 -15.71 12.39
C ALA A 36 4.93 -15.97 13.81
N GLY A 37 4.33 -15.37 14.85
CA GLY A 37 4.70 -15.54 16.24
C GLY A 37 3.92 -16.64 16.95
N VAL A 38 2.73 -16.31 17.44
CA VAL A 38 1.95 -17.20 18.32
C VAL A 38 1.51 -18.49 17.63
N PHE A 39 1.01 -18.40 16.37
CA PHE A 39 0.48 -19.56 15.63
C PHE A 39 1.55 -20.48 15.08
N SER A 40 2.80 -20.02 14.97
CA SER A 40 3.93 -20.87 14.57
C SER A 40 4.33 -21.90 15.65
N ARG A 41 3.89 -21.71 16.91
CA ARG A 41 4.15 -22.63 18.00
C ARG A 41 3.26 -23.87 17.93
N PRO A 42 3.77 -25.07 18.27
CA PRO A 42 2.95 -26.27 18.35
C PRO A 42 1.93 -26.13 19.49
N GLY A 43 0.66 -26.41 19.20
CA GLY A 43 -0.41 -26.40 20.19
C GLY A 43 -1.75 -25.94 19.60
N PRO A 44 -2.86 -26.13 20.33
CA PRO A 44 -4.18 -25.66 19.88
C PRO A 44 -4.24 -24.13 19.96
N ILE A 45 -4.72 -23.52 18.87
CA ILE A 45 -4.98 -22.08 18.82
C ILE A 45 -6.43 -21.85 19.32
N SER A 46 -6.61 -20.90 20.25
CA SER A 46 -7.93 -20.60 20.78
C SER A 46 -8.78 -19.81 19.77
N GLU A 47 -10.09 -20.10 19.71
CA GLU A 47 -11.06 -19.40 18.85
C GLU A 47 -11.02 -17.86 18.98
N PRO A 48 -10.89 -17.26 20.18
CA PRO A 48 -10.76 -15.81 20.31
C PRO A 48 -9.53 -15.24 19.61
N LEU A 49 -8.38 -15.94 19.60
CA LEU A 49 -7.17 -15.51 18.91
C LEU A 49 -7.32 -15.60 17.40
N LEU A 50 -7.96 -16.63 16.87
CA LEU A 50 -8.29 -16.76 15.44
C LEU A 50 -9.23 -15.63 14.99
N THR A 51 -10.24 -15.32 15.81
CA THR A 51 -11.17 -14.22 15.54
C THR A 51 -10.46 -12.88 15.55
N LEU A 52 -9.56 -12.66 16.53
CA LEU A 52 -8.78 -11.43 16.62
C LEU A 52 -7.88 -11.27 15.37
N ASP A 53 -7.17 -12.33 14.98
CA ASP A 53 -6.35 -12.32 13.78
C ASP A 53 -7.17 -11.96 12.54
N LEU A 54 -8.28 -12.64 12.32
CA LEU A 54 -9.19 -12.36 11.21
C LEU A 54 -9.63 -10.88 11.19
N CYS A 55 -10.00 -10.32 12.33
CA CYS A 55 -10.39 -8.91 12.43
C CYS A 55 -9.24 -7.97 12.08
N LEU A 56 -8.01 -8.24 12.57
CA LEU A 56 -6.82 -7.44 12.29
C LEU A 56 -6.47 -7.50 10.81
N ARG A 57 -6.43 -8.69 10.22
CA ARG A 57 -6.14 -8.90 8.80
C ARG A 57 -7.19 -8.23 7.90
N TRP A 58 -8.47 -8.35 8.24
CA TRP A 58 -9.55 -7.69 7.50
C TRP A 58 -9.46 -6.16 7.54
N ALA A 59 -9.22 -5.59 8.72
CA ALA A 59 -9.01 -4.15 8.85
C ALA A 59 -7.75 -3.70 8.08
N GLY A 60 -6.75 -4.56 8.01
CA GLY A 60 -5.48 -4.33 7.32
C GLY A 60 -5.59 -4.25 5.80
N ARG A 61 -6.53 -4.99 5.19
CA ARG A 61 -6.69 -5.06 3.72
C ARG A 61 -7.00 -3.72 3.04
N LEU A 62 -7.43 -2.72 3.79
CA LEU A 62 -7.68 -1.38 3.26
C LEU A 62 -6.38 -0.61 2.98
N ALA A 63 -5.27 -0.98 3.60
CA ALA A 63 -4.01 -0.23 3.53
C ALA A 63 -3.47 -0.11 2.11
N PHE A 64 -3.31 -1.24 1.42
CA PHE A 64 -2.65 -1.28 0.12
C PHE A 64 -3.38 -0.46 -0.97
N PRO A 65 -4.71 -0.59 -1.18
CA PRO A 65 -5.42 0.23 -2.15
C PRO A 65 -5.35 1.74 -1.83
N LEU A 66 -5.37 2.10 -0.54
CA LEU A 66 -5.20 3.49 -0.11
C LEU A 66 -3.80 4.02 -0.45
N TYR A 67 -2.74 3.22 -0.23
CA TYR A 67 -1.38 3.60 -0.61
C TYR A 67 -1.21 3.68 -2.12
N CYS A 68 -1.80 2.78 -2.90
CA CYS A 68 -1.80 2.85 -4.37
C CYS A 68 -2.46 4.15 -4.87
N PHE A 69 -3.62 4.50 -4.30
CA PHE A 69 -4.29 5.75 -4.61
C PHE A 69 -3.42 6.97 -4.25
N LEU A 70 -2.87 7.02 -3.04
CA LEU A 70 -2.00 8.10 -2.58
C LEU A 70 -0.69 8.20 -3.37
N LEU A 71 -0.18 7.07 -3.88
CA LEU A 71 0.98 7.02 -4.76
C LEU A 71 0.68 7.71 -6.10
N VAL A 72 -0.47 7.43 -6.70
CA VAL A 72 -0.93 8.07 -7.93
C VAL A 72 -1.11 9.57 -7.73
N GLU A 73 -1.78 9.99 -6.65
CA GLU A 73 -1.91 11.41 -6.30
C GLU A 73 -0.54 12.07 -6.11
N GLY A 74 0.38 11.40 -5.43
CA GLY A 74 1.77 11.86 -5.25
C GLY A 74 2.52 11.99 -6.58
N PHE A 75 2.34 11.04 -7.49
CA PHE A 75 2.94 11.07 -8.83
C PHE A 75 2.41 12.24 -9.67
N LEU A 76 1.13 12.53 -9.61
CA LEU A 76 0.50 13.63 -10.34
C LEU A 76 0.98 15.02 -9.87
N HIS A 77 1.29 15.14 -8.59
CA HIS A 77 1.68 16.41 -7.96
C HIS A 77 3.19 16.58 -7.75
N THR A 78 4.02 15.58 -8.09
CA THR A 78 5.46 15.71 -7.91
C THR A 78 6.14 16.45 -9.05
N HIS A 79 7.07 17.34 -8.71
CA HIS A 79 7.94 17.99 -9.70
C HIS A 79 9.04 17.05 -10.23
N SER A 80 9.42 16.01 -9.47
CA SER A 80 10.48 15.08 -9.85
C SER A 80 10.06 13.63 -9.64
N PRO A 81 9.41 12.98 -10.63
CA PRO A 81 9.04 11.56 -10.57
C PRO A 81 10.25 10.63 -10.33
N ARG A 82 11.42 10.96 -10.91
CA ARG A 82 12.65 10.18 -10.72
C ARG A 82 13.11 10.17 -9.26
N GLN A 83 13.09 11.33 -8.58
CA GLN A 83 13.43 11.38 -7.15
C GLN A 83 12.38 10.68 -6.30
N TYR A 84 11.11 10.70 -6.72
CA TYR A 84 10.06 9.97 -6.02
C TYR A 84 10.27 8.46 -6.13
N ALA A 85 10.55 7.95 -7.33
CA ALA A 85 10.90 6.54 -7.54
C ALA A 85 12.18 6.14 -6.78
N GLY A 86 13.22 7.01 -6.79
CA GLY A 86 14.45 6.78 -6.02
C GLY A 86 14.21 6.66 -4.51
N ARG A 87 13.31 7.48 -3.94
CA ARG A 87 12.91 7.32 -2.53
C ARG A 87 12.19 6.00 -2.28
N MET A 88 11.27 5.58 -3.17
CA MET A 88 10.60 4.27 -3.02
C MET A 88 11.61 3.12 -3.07
N LEU A 89 12.57 3.16 -3.99
CA LEU A 89 13.65 2.17 -4.08
C LEU A 89 14.50 2.15 -2.82
N ALA A 90 14.91 3.32 -2.31
CA ALA A 90 15.69 3.39 -1.08
C ALA A 90 14.93 2.79 0.12
N PHE A 91 13.64 3.09 0.26
CA PHE A 91 12.82 2.50 1.32
C PHE A 91 12.53 1.01 1.09
N ALA A 92 12.43 0.54 -0.17
CA ALA A 92 12.36 -0.89 -0.47
C ALA A 92 13.58 -1.63 0.08
N LEU A 93 14.79 -1.13 -0.21
CA LEU A 93 16.05 -1.73 0.25
C LEU A 93 16.20 -1.69 1.79
N VAL A 94 15.90 -0.54 2.41
CA VAL A 94 16.02 -0.36 3.87
C VAL A 94 15.00 -1.22 4.61
N SER A 95 13.83 -1.44 4.04
CA SER A 95 12.75 -2.18 4.70
C SER A 95 12.86 -3.69 4.53
N GLU A 96 13.75 -4.20 3.68
CA GLU A 96 13.86 -5.63 3.41
C GLU A 96 14.27 -6.40 4.67
N LEU A 97 15.32 -5.95 5.34
CA LEU A 97 15.80 -6.61 6.56
C LEU A 97 14.75 -6.67 7.68
N PRO A 98 14.10 -5.56 8.09
CA PRO A 98 13.04 -5.64 9.10
C PRO A 98 11.80 -6.43 8.62
N PHE A 99 11.50 -6.44 7.33
CA PHE A 99 10.44 -7.24 6.75
C PHE A 99 10.72 -8.74 6.87
N ASP A 100 11.90 -9.18 6.43
CA ASP A 100 12.31 -10.57 6.50
C ASP A 100 12.35 -11.10 7.95
N LEU A 101 12.84 -10.26 8.87
CA LEU A 101 12.87 -10.61 10.30
C LEU A 101 11.47 -10.69 10.92
N ALA A 102 10.54 -9.81 10.51
CA ALA A 102 9.20 -9.74 11.10
C ALA A 102 8.28 -10.89 10.67
N PHE A 103 8.46 -11.38 9.43
CA PHE A 103 7.53 -12.36 8.83
C PHE A 103 8.14 -13.73 8.60
N PHE A 104 9.46 -13.82 8.40
CA PHE A 104 10.14 -15.06 8.03
C PHE A 104 11.25 -15.48 9.01
N HIS A 105 11.53 -14.69 10.05
CA HIS A 105 12.54 -14.96 11.08
C HIS A 105 13.94 -15.21 10.51
N THR A 106 14.25 -14.61 9.35
CA THR A 106 15.53 -14.72 8.67
C THR A 106 16.09 -13.34 8.34
N LEU A 107 17.41 -13.24 8.17
CA LEU A 107 18.03 -11.97 7.75
C LEU A 107 17.79 -11.67 6.26
N ILE A 108 17.64 -12.71 5.44
CA ILE A 108 17.44 -12.61 4.00
C ILE A 108 16.48 -13.71 3.56
N TYR A 109 15.31 -13.31 3.05
CA TYR A 109 14.32 -14.21 2.48
C TYR A 109 14.02 -13.84 1.03
N ARG A 110 14.48 -14.66 0.07
CA ARG A 110 14.31 -14.39 -1.37
C ARG A 110 12.94 -14.80 -1.92
N GLY A 111 12.11 -15.42 -1.11
CA GLY A 111 10.81 -15.96 -1.52
C GLY A 111 9.72 -14.89 -1.63
N HIS A 112 9.87 -13.76 -0.97
CA HIS A 112 8.89 -12.68 -0.93
C HIS A 112 9.57 -11.36 -0.61
N GLN A 113 9.23 -10.28 -1.32
CA GLN A 113 9.83 -8.96 -1.16
C GLN A 113 8.79 -7.97 -0.63
N ASN A 114 9.21 -6.97 0.14
CA ASN A 114 8.32 -6.02 0.76
C ASN A 114 7.53 -5.14 -0.24
N VAL A 115 6.43 -4.55 0.21
CA VAL A 115 5.47 -3.77 -0.59
C VAL A 115 6.07 -2.56 -1.32
N TYR A 116 7.15 -1.97 -0.81
CA TYR A 116 7.79 -0.83 -1.48
C TYR A 116 8.34 -1.17 -2.88
N TRP A 117 8.72 -2.44 -3.12
CA TRP A 117 9.08 -2.89 -4.47
C TRP A 117 7.91 -2.80 -5.44
N THR A 118 6.72 -3.25 -5.04
CA THR A 118 5.50 -3.10 -5.84
C THR A 118 5.19 -1.63 -6.14
N LEU A 119 5.27 -0.76 -5.12
CA LEU A 119 5.06 0.67 -5.27
C LEU A 119 6.12 1.32 -6.18
N PHE A 120 7.39 0.89 -6.09
CA PHE A 120 8.46 1.33 -6.97
C PHE A 120 8.21 0.96 -8.42
N PHE A 121 7.87 -0.31 -8.71
CA PHE A 121 7.54 -0.75 -10.07
C PHE A 121 6.29 -0.05 -10.59
N GLY A 122 5.30 0.17 -9.75
CA GLY A 122 4.13 0.98 -10.09
C GLY A 122 4.51 2.40 -10.52
N LEU A 123 5.37 3.09 -9.77
CA LEU A 123 5.87 4.43 -10.16
C LEU A 123 6.65 4.41 -11.46
N CYS A 124 7.47 3.38 -11.69
CA CYS A 124 8.19 3.22 -12.96
C CYS A 124 7.20 3.03 -14.12
N ALA A 125 6.14 2.23 -13.92
CA ALA A 125 5.10 2.02 -14.92
C ALA A 125 4.37 3.33 -15.26
N LEU A 126 4.01 4.13 -14.25
CA LEU A 126 3.43 5.46 -14.48
C LEU A 126 4.40 6.40 -15.20
N GLY A 127 5.70 6.32 -14.89
CA GLY A 127 6.74 7.07 -15.58
C GLY A 127 6.83 6.73 -17.07
N CYS A 128 6.79 5.44 -17.42
CA CYS A 128 6.78 4.95 -18.81
C CYS A 128 5.51 5.39 -19.55
N LEU A 129 4.33 5.23 -18.94
CA LEU A 129 3.06 5.67 -19.53
C LEU A 129 3.05 7.18 -19.79
N ARG A 130 3.56 7.98 -18.86
CA ARG A 130 3.66 9.44 -19.01
C ARG A 130 4.63 9.85 -20.13
N HIS A 131 5.74 9.12 -20.27
CA HIS A 131 6.80 9.44 -21.25
C HIS A 131 6.44 8.97 -22.66
N CYS A 132 5.98 7.73 -22.81
CA CYS A 132 5.65 7.12 -24.10
C CYS A 132 4.25 7.42 -24.60
N GLY A 133 3.37 7.94 -23.72
CA GLY A 133 1.94 8.14 -24.00
C GLY A 133 1.07 7.04 -23.38
N GLU A 134 0.02 7.44 -22.70
CA GLU A 134 -0.86 6.54 -21.91
C GLU A 134 -1.60 5.49 -22.74
N ARG A 135 -1.82 5.79 -24.03
CA ARG A 135 -2.50 4.90 -25.00
C ARG A 135 -1.58 4.34 -26.06
N SER A 136 -0.29 4.63 -25.97
CA SER A 136 0.70 4.11 -26.92
C SER A 136 1.06 2.66 -26.62
N ALA A 137 1.32 1.87 -27.66
CA ALA A 137 1.79 0.51 -27.50
C ALA A 137 3.06 0.42 -26.63
N PRO A 138 4.12 1.26 -26.85
CA PRO A 138 5.31 1.23 -26.00
C PRO A 138 5.04 1.52 -24.52
N GLY A 139 4.13 2.46 -24.22
CA GLY A 139 3.74 2.78 -22.83
C GLY A 139 3.05 1.61 -22.16
N ILE A 140 2.10 1.00 -22.84
CA ILE A 140 1.34 -0.17 -22.34
C ILE A 140 2.28 -1.36 -22.14
N PHE A 141 3.10 -1.71 -23.15
CA PHE A 141 4.04 -2.83 -23.04
C PHE A 141 5.05 -2.63 -21.91
N SER A 142 5.57 -1.41 -21.72
CA SER A 142 6.48 -1.11 -20.62
C SER A 142 5.81 -1.29 -19.26
N ALA A 143 4.57 -0.84 -19.10
CA ALA A 143 3.82 -1.00 -17.86
C ALA A 143 3.53 -2.48 -17.56
N LEU A 144 3.14 -3.28 -18.57
CA LEU A 144 2.94 -4.72 -18.45
C LEU A 144 4.25 -5.45 -18.13
N ALA A 145 5.35 -5.10 -18.77
CA ALA A 145 6.67 -5.68 -18.50
C ALA A 145 7.10 -5.44 -17.04
N LEU A 146 6.84 -4.25 -16.49
CA LEU A 146 7.11 -3.92 -15.09
C LEU A 146 6.18 -4.68 -14.12
N ALA A 147 4.93 -4.92 -14.51
CA ALA A 147 4.03 -5.76 -13.73
C ALA A 147 4.53 -7.22 -13.69
N VAL A 148 4.92 -7.77 -14.85
CA VAL A 148 5.52 -9.11 -14.93
C VAL A 148 6.82 -9.19 -14.12
N LEU A 149 7.68 -8.17 -14.18
CA LEU A 149 8.91 -8.13 -13.40
C LEU A 149 8.62 -8.12 -11.89
N ALA A 150 7.61 -7.37 -11.44
CA ALA A 150 7.18 -7.37 -10.04
C ALA A 150 6.72 -8.77 -9.58
N GLU A 151 6.01 -9.50 -10.45
CA GLU A 151 5.59 -10.89 -10.19
C GLU A 151 6.79 -11.84 -10.11
N LEU A 152 7.68 -11.79 -11.09
CA LEU A 152 8.88 -12.63 -11.14
C LEU A 152 9.82 -12.43 -9.93
N LEU A 153 9.92 -11.19 -9.45
CA LEU A 153 10.66 -10.84 -8.25
C LEU A 153 9.90 -11.14 -6.95
N ARG A 154 8.66 -11.67 -7.06
CA ARG A 154 7.82 -12.04 -5.91
C ARG A 154 7.60 -10.87 -4.93
N THR A 155 7.36 -9.68 -5.49
CA THR A 155 7.06 -8.52 -4.65
C THR A 155 5.66 -8.68 -4.03
N ASP A 156 5.48 -8.11 -2.86
CA ASP A 156 4.17 -8.09 -2.19
C ASP A 156 3.12 -7.46 -3.13
N TYR A 157 1.99 -8.10 -3.33
CA TYR A 157 0.98 -7.80 -4.37
C TYR A 157 1.42 -7.96 -5.83
N GLY A 158 2.67 -8.28 -6.16
CA GLY A 158 3.14 -8.66 -7.50
C GLY A 158 2.62 -7.82 -8.67
N ALA A 159 2.26 -8.50 -9.75
CA ALA A 159 1.71 -7.87 -10.95
C ALA A 159 0.38 -7.14 -10.69
N ILE A 160 -0.48 -7.71 -9.86
CA ILE A 160 -1.81 -7.14 -9.56
C ILE A 160 -1.67 -5.77 -8.89
N GLY A 161 -0.70 -5.62 -7.98
CA GLY A 161 -0.43 -4.34 -7.33
C GLY A 161 0.03 -3.26 -8.31
N VAL A 162 0.92 -3.60 -9.24
CA VAL A 162 1.35 -2.66 -10.30
C VAL A 162 0.18 -2.31 -11.22
N LEU A 163 -0.65 -3.28 -11.60
CA LEU A 163 -1.82 -3.04 -12.44
C LEU A 163 -2.88 -2.19 -11.74
N LEU A 164 -3.11 -2.38 -10.44
CA LEU A 164 -3.98 -1.50 -9.66
C LEU A 164 -3.52 -0.04 -9.74
N ILE A 165 -2.22 0.23 -9.55
CA ILE A 165 -1.64 1.58 -9.66
C ILE A 165 -1.89 2.15 -11.06
N VAL A 166 -1.69 1.36 -12.11
CA VAL A 166 -1.93 1.76 -13.50
C VAL A 166 -3.41 2.07 -13.74
N VAL A 167 -4.32 1.23 -13.27
CA VAL A 167 -5.78 1.42 -13.38
C VAL A 167 -6.20 2.72 -12.68
N LEU A 168 -5.74 2.95 -11.47
CA LEU A 168 -6.03 4.18 -10.73
C LEU A 168 -5.49 5.43 -11.44
N TYR A 169 -4.36 5.33 -12.12
CA TYR A 169 -3.78 6.41 -12.90
C TYR A 169 -4.58 6.69 -14.19
N ILE A 170 -4.95 5.66 -14.93
CA ILE A 170 -5.69 5.82 -16.21
C ILE A 170 -7.10 6.39 -15.95
N THR A 171 -7.73 5.98 -14.86
CA THR A 171 -9.10 6.39 -14.49
C THR A 171 -9.16 7.69 -13.68
N ARG A 172 -8.03 8.35 -13.43
CA ARG A 172 -7.91 9.54 -12.56
C ARG A 172 -8.79 10.74 -12.93
N ALA A 173 -9.22 10.84 -14.19
CA ALA A 173 -10.08 11.93 -14.65
C ALA A 173 -11.49 11.87 -14.06
N SER A 174 -11.95 10.71 -13.59
CA SER A 174 -13.28 10.50 -13.01
C SER A 174 -13.17 9.73 -11.71
N ARG A 175 -13.37 10.39 -10.57
CA ARG A 175 -13.32 9.77 -9.24
C ARG A 175 -14.28 8.55 -9.10
N PRO A 176 -15.54 8.62 -9.58
CA PRO A 176 -16.40 7.43 -9.54
C PRO A 176 -15.85 6.24 -10.31
N LEU A 177 -15.31 6.48 -11.52
CA LEU A 177 -14.69 5.39 -12.31
C LEU A 177 -13.42 4.88 -11.66
N GLN A 178 -12.59 5.75 -11.09
CA GLN A 178 -11.40 5.38 -10.35
C GLN A 178 -11.73 4.49 -9.15
N CYS A 179 -12.77 4.84 -8.39
CA CYS A 179 -13.24 4.02 -7.27
C CYS A 179 -13.83 2.69 -7.74
N LEU A 180 -14.63 2.70 -8.81
CA LEU A 180 -15.24 1.49 -9.35
C LEU A 180 -14.19 0.49 -9.86
N PHE A 181 -13.31 0.94 -10.76
CA PHE A 181 -12.28 0.07 -11.33
C PHE A 181 -11.23 -0.34 -10.31
N GLY A 182 -10.89 0.55 -9.36
CA GLY A 182 -10.02 0.21 -8.24
C GLY A 182 -10.63 -0.86 -7.34
N ALA A 183 -11.91 -0.74 -6.97
CA ALA A 183 -12.62 -1.74 -6.17
C ALA A 183 -12.71 -3.10 -6.89
N VAL A 184 -13.00 -3.10 -8.19
CA VAL A 184 -13.03 -4.33 -9.01
C VAL A 184 -11.63 -4.98 -9.07
N ALA A 185 -10.57 -4.20 -9.22
CA ALA A 185 -9.21 -4.72 -9.30
C ALA A 185 -8.75 -5.44 -8.01
N VAL A 186 -9.35 -5.13 -6.85
CA VAL A 186 -9.00 -5.75 -5.55
C VAL A 186 -10.13 -6.60 -4.97
N CYS A 187 -11.18 -6.94 -5.75
CA CYS A 187 -12.33 -7.69 -5.25
C CYS A 187 -12.00 -9.14 -4.85
N TYR A 188 -10.87 -9.67 -5.30
CA TYR A 188 -10.37 -10.99 -4.91
C TYR A 188 -9.94 -11.04 -3.43
N GLU A 189 -9.70 -9.90 -2.80
CA GLU A 189 -9.21 -9.78 -1.42
C GLU A 189 -10.19 -8.94 -0.59
N LEU A 190 -11.29 -9.57 -0.15
CA LEU A 190 -12.22 -8.88 0.74
C LEU A 190 -11.58 -8.66 2.13
N PRO A 191 -11.77 -7.45 2.75
CA PRO A 191 -12.62 -6.30 2.38
C PRO A 191 -11.89 -5.15 1.65
N ALA A 192 -10.78 -5.37 0.95
CA ALA A 192 -9.99 -4.34 0.26
C ALA A 192 -10.82 -3.34 -0.59
N PRO A 193 -11.91 -3.74 -1.30
CA PRO A 193 -12.75 -2.79 -2.04
C PRO A 193 -13.33 -1.65 -1.19
N LEU A 194 -13.52 -1.87 0.12
CA LEU A 194 -14.03 -0.84 1.04
C LEU A 194 -13.07 0.35 1.20
N ALA A 195 -11.79 0.20 0.83
CA ALA A 195 -10.83 1.30 0.79
C ALA A 195 -11.26 2.44 -0.16
N PHE A 196 -12.09 2.14 -1.15
CA PHE A 196 -12.58 3.15 -2.09
C PHE A 196 -13.75 4.00 -1.55
N LEU A 197 -14.33 3.64 -0.41
CA LEU A 197 -15.28 4.51 0.30
C LEU A 197 -14.59 5.81 0.79
N PRO A 198 -13.52 5.76 1.60
CA PRO A 198 -12.79 6.97 1.96
C PRO A 198 -12.13 7.67 0.76
N VAL A 199 -11.69 6.94 -0.29
CA VAL A 199 -11.18 7.54 -1.53
C VAL A 199 -12.28 8.36 -2.24
N SER A 200 -13.53 7.92 -2.26
CA SER A 200 -14.64 8.66 -2.86
C SER A 200 -14.91 10.00 -2.16
N LEU A 201 -14.54 10.11 -0.89
CA LEU A 201 -14.67 11.33 -0.07
C LEU A 201 -13.43 12.24 -0.14
N TYR A 202 -12.43 11.88 -0.93
CA TYR A 202 -11.20 12.67 -1.06
C TYR A 202 -11.47 14.01 -1.75
N ASN A 203 -11.00 15.11 -1.12
CA ASN A 203 -11.25 16.48 -1.55
C ASN A 203 -10.22 17.06 -2.54
N GLY A 204 -9.27 16.25 -3.04
CA GLY A 204 -8.21 16.71 -3.93
C GLY A 204 -7.09 17.52 -3.24
N GLN A 205 -7.14 17.69 -1.93
CA GLN A 205 -6.15 18.48 -1.19
C GLN A 205 -5.22 17.60 -0.36
N ARG A 206 -3.93 17.95 -0.35
CA ARG A 206 -2.93 17.25 0.48
C ARG A 206 -3.29 17.25 1.97
N GLY A 207 -3.85 18.35 2.46
CA GLY A 207 -4.09 18.57 3.89
C GLY A 207 -2.85 19.08 4.63
N ARG A 208 -3.04 19.50 5.88
CA ARG A 208 -1.95 19.97 6.76
C ARG A 208 -1.09 18.79 7.19
N CYS A 209 0.22 18.93 7.02
CA CYS A 209 1.20 17.93 7.41
C CYS A 209 2.52 18.64 7.74
N SER A 210 2.99 18.50 8.96
CA SER A 210 4.30 19.05 9.39
C SER A 210 5.47 18.30 8.71
N ARG A 211 6.66 18.89 8.70
CA ARG A 211 7.87 18.21 8.20
C ARG A 211 8.18 16.93 9.01
N ALA A 212 8.01 16.98 10.31
CA ALA A 212 8.21 15.82 11.19
C ALA A 212 7.22 14.69 10.84
N GLU A 213 5.94 15.01 10.63
CA GLU A 213 4.93 14.02 10.21
C GLU A 213 5.22 13.44 8.83
N GLN A 214 5.76 14.23 7.89
CA GLN A 214 6.18 13.72 6.58
C GLN A 214 7.30 12.68 6.70
N TRP A 215 8.31 12.93 7.54
CA TRP A 215 9.37 11.97 7.83
C TRP A 215 8.83 10.75 8.58
N ALA A 216 7.92 10.95 9.54
CA ALA A 216 7.25 9.86 10.24
C ALA A 216 6.52 8.91 9.29
N PHE A 217 5.82 9.42 8.28
CA PHE A 217 5.17 8.58 7.27
C PHE A 217 6.15 7.71 6.46
N TYR A 218 7.35 8.19 6.18
CA TYR A 218 8.37 7.40 5.48
C TYR A 218 9.04 6.38 6.39
N LEU A 219 9.40 6.78 7.58
CA LEU A 219 10.13 5.95 8.53
C LEU A 219 9.24 4.92 9.23
N PHE A 220 7.93 5.14 9.25
CA PHE A 220 6.99 4.27 9.94
C PHE A 220 7.10 2.83 9.49
N TYR A 221 7.16 2.59 8.16
CA TYR A 221 7.18 1.23 7.63
C TYR A 221 8.39 0.42 8.12
N PRO A 222 9.65 0.82 7.90
CA PRO A 222 10.77 0.05 8.43
C PRO A 222 10.83 0.04 9.97
N ALA A 223 10.43 1.12 10.64
CA ALA A 223 10.50 1.22 12.09
C ALA A 223 9.50 0.29 12.81
N HIS A 224 8.22 0.27 12.36
CA HIS A 224 7.25 -0.63 13.00
C HIS A 224 7.53 -2.10 12.69
N LEU A 225 8.04 -2.43 11.48
CA LEU A 225 8.46 -3.79 11.16
C LEU A 225 9.63 -4.23 12.03
N ALA A 226 10.63 -3.37 12.27
CA ALA A 226 11.72 -3.67 13.20
C ALA A 226 11.21 -3.89 14.63
N LEU A 227 10.25 -3.09 15.09
CA LEU A 227 9.60 -3.28 16.38
C LEU A 227 8.84 -4.61 16.44
N LEU A 228 8.03 -4.92 15.41
CA LEU A 228 7.28 -6.18 15.33
C LEU A 228 8.22 -7.37 15.29
N ALA A 229 9.32 -7.31 14.53
CA ALA A 229 10.35 -8.35 14.53
C ALA A 229 10.92 -8.60 15.93
N ALA A 230 11.23 -7.54 16.69
CA ALA A 230 11.70 -7.68 18.08
C ALA A 230 10.64 -8.32 18.98
N VAL A 231 9.38 -7.89 18.87
CA VAL A 231 8.26 -8.48 19.65
C VAL A 231 8.04 -9.93 19.27
N THR A 232 8.01 -10.26 17.99
CA THR A 232 7.77 -11.63 17.51
C THR A 232 8.88 -12.58 17.94
N ASN A 233 10.16 -12.14 17.91
CA ASN A 233 11.28 -12.93 18.42
C ASN A 233 11.22 -13.16 19.96
N LEU A 234 10.54 -12.29 20.70
CA LEU A 234 10.27 -12.53 22.13
C LEU A 234 9.10 -13.52 22.35
N LEU A 235 8.23 -13.66 21.35
CA LEU A 235 7.09 -14.58 21.37
C LEU A 235 7.46 -15.99 20.89
N LEU A 236 8.56 -16.17 20.20
CA LEU A 236 9.11 -17.47 19.74
C LEU A 236 9.95 -18.12 20.84
#